data_e056bb22f5dcadd4884652d6985036ae
#
_entry.id   e056bb22f5dcadd4884652d6985036ae
#
_cell.length_a   1.000
_cell.length_b   1.000
_cell.length_c   1.000
_cell.angle_alpha   90.00
_cell.angle_beta   90.00
_cell.angle_gamma   90.00
#
_symmetry.space_group_name_H-M   'P 1'
#
loop_
_entity.id
_entity.type
_entity.pdbx_description
1 polymer ?
#
loop_
_entity_poly.entity_id
_entity_poly.type
_entity_poly.pdbx_seq_one_letter_code
_entity_poly.pdbx_strand_id
1 'polypeptide(L)'
;MRVALSGLTMAEYFRDTEHKDVLLFIDNIFRFVQAGSEVSTLLGRMPSAVGYQPTLANEMGSLQERITSTKSGSVTSVQAVYVPADDLTDPAPATTFSHLDATTVLSRKISEQGIYPAVDPLASTSRILEADIVGEEHYTIARRVQETLQKYQELQDIIAILGMEELSDEDKKTVARARRIQRFLSQPMFVAEKFTGTPGAYVPLSETLRGFKEILSGSMDEYPEAAFFNAGTIDDVKKRAEQLRSERA
;
A
#
# COMPACT_ATOMS: atom_id res chain seq x y z
N MET A 1 -18.42 -19.45 2.22
CA MET A 1 -18.48 -19.08 3.65
C MET A 1 -17.84 -20.13 4.56
N ARG A 2 -18.26 -21.41 4.56
CA ARG A 2 -17.76 -22.44 5.49
C ARG A 2 -16.25 -22.64 5.48
N VAL A 3 -15.60 -22.59 4.31
CA VAL A 3 -14.14 -22.75 4.18
C VAL A 3 -13.39 -21.68 4.99
N ALA A 4 -13.82 -20.42 4.92
CA ALA A 4 -13.21 -19.33 5.67
C ALA A 4 -13.34 -19.53 7.18
N LEU A 5 -14.55 -19.93 7.63
CA LEU A 5 -14.81 -20.22 9.05
C LEU A 5 -14.00 -21.43 9.55
N SER A 6 -13.87 -22.49 8.74
CA SER A 6 -13.06 -23.66 9.10
C SER A 6 -11.58 -23.29 9.19
N GLY A 7 -11.04 -22.55 8.22
CA GLY A 7 -9.65 -22.09 8.27
C GLY A 7 -9.37 -21.21 9.50
N LEU A 8 -10.28 -20.32 9.83
CA LEU A 8 -10.18 -19.50 11.04
C LEU A 8 -10.23 -20.31 12.32
N THR A 9 -11.12 -21.33 12.39
CA THR A 9 -11.20 -22.22 13.55
C THR A 9 -9.89 -23.01 13.74
N MET A 10 -9.23 -23.41 12.64
CA MET A 10 -7.91 -24.05 12.73
C MET A 10 -6.84 -23.06 13.25
N ALA A 11 -6.86 -21.81 12.78
CA ALA A 11 -5.97 -20.77 13.29
C ALA A 11 -6.18 -20.53 14.80
N GLU A 12 -7.43 -20.44 15.23
CA GLU A 12 -7.78 -20.32 16.67
C GLU A 12 -7.30 -21.50 17.49
N TYR A 13 -7.38 -22.72 16.97
CA TYR A 13 -6.87 -23.91 17.66
C TYR A 13 -5.35 -23.78 17.92
N PHE A 14 -4.58 -23.40 16.93
CA PHE A 14 -3.14 -23.19 17.11
C PHE A 14 -2.83 -22.05 18.09
N ARG A 15 -3.60 -20.95 18.05
CA ARG A 15 -3.46 -19.83 18.98
C ARG A 15 -3.81 -20.24 20.42
N ASP A 16 -4.98 -20.84 20.63
CA ASP A 16 -5.55 -20.98 21.96
C ASP A 16 -5.12 -22.29 22.65
N THR A 17 -4.91 -23.37 21.89
CA THR A 17 -4.53 -24.69 22.43
C THR A 17 -3.02 -24.91 22.39
N GLU A 18 -2.38 -24.53 21.30
CA GLU A 18 -0.93 -24.72 21.14
C GLU A 18 -0.10 -23.49 21.53
N HIS A 19 -0.75 -22.38 21.93
CA HIS A 19 -0.12 -21.13 22.35
C HIS A 19 0.86 -20.56 21.31
N LYS A 20 0.45 -20.56 20.03
CA LYS A 20 1.27 -20.09 18.91
C LYS A 20 0.77 -18.77 18.38
N ASP A 21 1.69 -17.97 17.84
CA ASP A 21 1.35 -16.88 16.96
C ASP A 21 1.14 -17.41 15.55
N VAL A 22 -0.02 -17.10 14.97
CA VAL A 22 -0.50 -17.66 13.69
C VAL A 22 -0.55 -16.56 12.64
N LEU A 23 0.03 -16.81 11.47
CA LEU A 23 -0.12 -15.97 10.29
C LEU A 23 -1.14 -16.62 9.34
N LEU A 24 -2.28 -15.95 9.14
CA LEU A 24 -3.39 -16.42 8.31
C LEU A 24 -3.43 -15.66 6.99
N PHE A 25 -3.31 -16.36 5.87
CA PHE A 25 -3.47 -15.79 4.53
C PHE A 25 -4.87 -16.07 3.99
N ILE A 26 -5.57 -15.03 3.52
CA ILE A 26 -6.91 -15.13 2.91
C ILE A 26 -6.84 -14.55 1.49
N ASP A 27 -6.92 -15.43 0.49
CA ASP A 27 -6.98 -15.03 -0.92
C ASP A 27 -8.25 -15.63 -1.58
N ASN A 28 -9.28 -14.82 -1.78
CA ASN A 28 -9.43 -13.47 -1.23
C ASN A 28 -10.76 -13.39 -0.45
N ILE A 29 -10.84 -12.43 0.46
CA ILE A 29 -12.01 -12.26 1.35
C ILE A 29 -13.29 -11.91 0.58
N PHE A 30 -13.21 -11.32 -0.60
CA PHE A 30 -14.37 -11.00 -1.42
C PHE A 30 -15.19 -12.26 -1.80
N ARG A 31 -14.55 -13.42 -1.92
CA ARG A 31 -15.24 -14.70 -2.17
C ARG A 31 -16.13 -15.13 -0.99
N PHE A 32 -15.77 -14.74 0.22
CA PHE A 32 -16.63 -14.94 1.39
C PHE A 32 -17.92 -14.10 1.27
N VAL A 33 -17.81 -12.86 0.85
CA VAL A 33 -18.95 -11.95 0.60
C VAL A 33 -19.85 -12.50 -0.51
N GLN A 34 -19.27 -12.91 -1.64
CA GLN A 34 -20.03 -13.51 -2.75
C GLN A 34 -20.82 -14.73 -2.31
N ALA A 35 -20.21 -15.65 -1.58
CA ALA A 35 -20.90 -16.84 -1.06
C ALA A 35 -22.05 -16.46 -0.11
N GLY A 36 -21.93 -15.39 0.67
CA GLY A 36 -23.01 -14.85 1.50
C GLY A 36 -24.16 -14.30 0.66
N SER A 37 -23.85 -13.58 -0.41
CA SER A 37 -24.84 -13.05 -1.34
C SER A 37 -25.62 -14.17 -2.06
N GLU A 38 -24.94 -15.20 -2.51
CA GLU A 38 -25.57 -16.37 -3.14
C GLU A 38 -26.54 -17.08 -2.17
N VAL A 39 -26.13 -17.32 -0.94
CA VAL A 39 -26.99 -17.94 0.09
C VAL A 39 -28.17 -17.04 0.41
N SER A 40 -27.99 -15.73 0.52
CA SER A 40 -29.07 -14.77 0.77
C SER A 40 -30.13 -14.80 -0.34
N THR A 41 -29.67 -14.86 -1.58
CA THR A 41 -30.55 -14.97 -2.76
C THR A 41 -31.34 -16.27 -2.76
N LEU A 42 -30.69 -17.40 -2.46
CA LEU A 42 -31.37 -18.70 -2.35
C LEU A 42 -32.42 -18.73 -1.25
N LEU A 43 -32.23 -17.96 -0.17
CA LEU A 43 -33.19 -17.80 0.91
C LEU A 43 -34.30 -16.79 0.60
N GLY A 44 -34.32 -16.20 -0.60
CA GLY A 44 -35.33 -15.22 -1.01
C GLY A 44 -35.25 -13.89 -0.24
N ARG A 45 -34.11 -13.55 0.37
CA ARG A 45 -33.96 -12.28 1.09
C ARG A 45 -33.87 -11.12 0.10
N MET A 46 -34.52 -10.00 0.43
CA MET A 46 -34.42 -8.78 -0.39
C MET A 46 -32.98 -8.24 -0.32
N PRO A 47 -32.35 -7.99 -1.49
CA PRO A 47 -31.00 -7.45 -1.51
C PRO A 47 -30.93 -6.01 -0.97
N SER A 48 -29.79 -5.65 -0.39
CA SER A 48 -29.46 -4.29 -0.01
C SER A 48 -28.77 -3.53 -1.15
N ALA A 49 -28.06 -2.45 -0.84
CA ALA A 49 -27.35 -1.63 -1.81
C ALA A 49 -26.43 -2.49 -2.72
N VAL A 50 -26.42 -2.16 -4.01
CA VAL A 50 -25.60 -2.81 -5.07
C VAL A 50 -25.85 -4.33 -5.19
N GLY A 51 -26.96 -4.84 -4.64
CA GLY A 51 -27.32 -6.25 -4.73
C GLY A 51 -26.71 -7.16 -3.68
N TYR A 52 -26.00 -6.62 -2.69
CA TYR A 52 -25.43 -7.39 -1.58
C TYR A 52 -26.50 -7.84 -0.57
N GLN A 53 -26.16 -8.85 0.24
CA GLN A 53 -27.00 -9.33 1.32
C GLN A 53 -27.15 -8.29 2.43
N PRO A 54 -28.35 -8.18 3.06
CA PRO A 54 -28.57 -7.24 4.18
C PRO A 54 -27.75 -7.59 5.43
N THR A 55 -27.24 -8.82 5.52
CA THR A 55 -26.42 -9.35 6.62
C THR A 55 -24.91 -9.19 6.39
N LEU A 56 -24.48 -8.49 5.32
CA LEU A 56 -23.06 -8.36 4.93
C LEU A 56 -22.17 -7.93 6.10
N ALA A 57 -22.52 -6.84 6.77
CA ALA A 57 -21.70 -6.31 7.87
C ALA A 57 -21.60 -7.28 9.05
N ASN A 58 -22.72 -7.96 9.39
CA ASN A 58 -22.74 -8.92 10.49
C ASN A 58 -21.92 -10.19 10.15
N GLU A 59 -22.01 -10.68 8.91
CA GLU A 59 -21.26 -11.84 8.46
C GLU A 59 -19.75 -11.54 8.42
N MET A 60 -19.39 -10.36 7.90
CA MET A 60 -17.99 -9.91 7.86
C MET A 60 -17.45 -9.68 9.28
N GLY A 61 -18.17 -8.98 10.13
CA GLY A 61 -17.79 -8.75 11.53
C GLY A 61 -17.59 -10.05 12.28
N SER A 62 -18.51 -11.02 12.15
CA SER A 62 -18.40 -12.33 12.79
C SER A 62 -17.15 -13.12 12.39
N LEU A 63 -16.62 -12.90 11.19
CA LEU A 63 -15.36 -13.49 10.75
C LEU A 63 -14.16 -12.68 11.24
N GLN A 64 -14.15 -11.38 10.98
CA GLN A 64 -13.00 -10.51 11.19
C GLN A 64 -12.64 -10.30 12.66
N GLU A 65 -13.64 -10.18 13.55
CA GLU A 65 -13.41 -9.96 14.99
C GLU A 65 -12.78 -11.17 15.71
N ARG A 66 -12.80 -12.34 15.10
CA ARG A 66 -12.11 -13.54 15.60
C ARG A 66 -10.60 -13.52 15.30
N ILE A 67 -10.19 -12.69 14.35
CA ILE A 67 -8.78 -12.47 14.00
C ILE A 67 -8.21 -11.47 15.00
N THR A 68 -7.70 -11.98 16.10
CA THR A 68 -7.28 -11.14 17.24
C THR A 68 -6.21 -11.81 18.07
N SER A 69 -5.55 -11.02 18.90
CA SER A 69 -4.64 -11.49 19.94
C SER A 69 -5.41 -11.85 21.20
N THR A 70 -5.01 -12.93 21.87
CA THR A 70 -5.52 -13.37 23.16
C THR A 70 -4.36 -13.47 24.16
N LYS A 71 -4.64 -13.94 25.37
CA LYS A 71 -3.58 -14.23 26.35
C LYS A 71 -2.70 -15.42 25.94
N SER A 72 -3.19 -16.28 25.04
CA SER A 72 -2.53 -17.51 24.62
C SER A 72 -1.62 -17.34 23.40
N GLY A 73 -1.90 -16.36 22.56
CA GLY A 73 -1.17 -16.11 21.32
C GLY A 73 -1.92 -15.11 20.44
N SER A 74 -1.48 -14.96 19.19
CA SER A 74 -2.09 -14.02 18.25
C SER A 74 -2.48 -14.70 16.93
N VAL A 75 -3.46 -14.11 16.21
CA VAL A 75 -3.73 -14.39 14.81
C VAL A 75 -3.53 -13.09 14.05
N THR A 76 -2.53 -13.05 13.18
CA THR A 76 -2.30 -11.95 12.23
C THR A 76 -2.75 -12.40 10.86
N SER A 77 -3.51 -11.58 10.14
CA SER A 77 -3.97 -11.93 8.79
C SER A 77 -3.39 -11.03 7.71
N VAL A 78 -3.12 -11.62 6.56
CA VAL A 78 -2.87 -10.92 5.30
C VAL A 78 -3.99 -11.30 4.34
N GLN A 79 -4.80 -10.32 3.96
CA GLN A 79 -6.00 -10.55 3.19
C GLN A 79 -5.92 -9.85 1.84
N ALA A 80 -6.08 -10.60 0.75
CA ALA A 80 -6.33 -10.01 -0.55
C ALA A 80 -7.80 -9.57 -0.62
N VAL A 81 -8.03 -8.33 -1.03
CA VAL A 81 -9.37 -7.77 -1.19
C VAL A 81 -9.57 -7.39 -2.65
N TYR A 82 -10.50 -8.06 -3.33
CA TYR A 82 -10.91 -7.65 -4.66
C TYR A 82 -11.85 -6.45 -4.58
N VAL A 83 -11.54 -5.43 -5.34
CA VAL A 83 -12.32 -4.18 -5.42
C VAL A 83 -13.04 -4.13 -6.77
N PRO A 84 -14.36 -4.35 -6.83
CA PRO A 84 -15.11 -4.30 -8.07
C PRO A 84 -14.99 -2.93 -8.75
N ALA A 85 -14.67 -2.93 -10.04
CA ALA A 85 -14.53 -1.71 -10.86
C ALA A 85 -13.59 -0.64 -10.30
N ASP A 86 -12.63 -1.04 -9.46
CA ASP A 86 -11.71 -0.14 -8.72
C ASP A 86 -12.43 0.87 -7.79
N ASP A 87 -13.68 0.56 -7.41
CA ASP A 87 -14.49 1.39 -6.52
C ASP A 87 -14.32 0.98 -5.05
N LEU A 88 -13.47 1.72 -4.33
CA LEU A 88 -13.23 1.51 -2.90
C LEU A 88 -14.46 1.78 -2.03
N THR A 89 -15.50 2.43 -2.58
CA THR A 89 -16.75 2.73 -1.88
C THR A 89 -17.81 1.63 -2.03
N ASP A 90 -17.53 0.60 -2.85
CA ASP A 90 -18.38 -0.58 -2.94
C ASP A 90 -18.58 -1.20 -1.54
N PRO A 91 -19.81 -1.60 -1.17
CA PRO A 91 -20.12 -2.09 0.18
C PRO A 91 -19.24 -3.25 0.67
N ALA A 92 -18.78 -4.13 -0.21
CA ALA A 92 -17.97 -5.28 0.19
C ALA A 92 -16.54 -4.86 0.63
N PRO A 93 -15.73 -4.16 -0.18
CA PRO A 93 -14.45 -3.66 0.28
C PRO A 93 -14.59 -2.64 1.42
N ALA A 94 -15.55 -1.71 1.37
CA ALA A 94 -15.74 -0.71 2.41
C ALA A 94 -16.01 -1.35 3.79
N THR A 95 -16.87 -2.38 3.84
CA THR A 95 -17.13 -3.13 5.08
C THR A 95 -15.88 -3.89 5.53
N THR A 96 -15.12 -4.48 4.59
CA THR A 96 -13.87 -5.19 4.92
C THR A 96 -12.85 -4.24 5.53
N PHE A 97 -12.62 -3.07 4.91
CA PHE A 97 -11.62 -2.10 5.34
C PHE A 97 -11.86 -1.57 6.76
N SER A 98 -13.12 -1.49 7.20
CA SER A 98 -13.45 -1.05 8.57
C SER A 98 -12.88 -1.98 9.66
N HIS A 99 -12.56 -3.22 9.34
CA HIS A 99 -12.00 -4.22 10.26
C HIS A 99 -10.47 -4.37 10.14
N LEU A 100 -9.83 -3.71 9.18
CA LEU A 100 -8.39 -3.87 8.95
C LEU A 100 -7.58 -2.82 9.71
N ASP A 101 -6.43 -3.24 10.24
CA ASP A 101 -5.49 -2.33 10.92
C ASP A 101 -4.56 -1.61 9.94
N ALA A 102 -4.31 -2.22 8.78
CA ALA A 102 -3.53 -1.61 7.71
C ALA A 102 -4.10 -2.00 6.35
N THR A 103 -4.04 -1.06 5.41
CA THR A 103 -4.45 -1.28 4.02
C THR A 103 -3.34 -0.87 3.07
N THR A 104 -3.03 -1.74 2.10
CA THR A 104 -2.12 -1.45 0.99
C THR A 104 -2.94 -1.41 -0.29
N VAL A 105 -3.13 -0.23 -0.85
CA VAL A 105 -3.95 -0.01 -2.03
C VAL A 105 -3.08 -0.05 -3.29
N LEU A 106 -3.40 -0.94 -4.22
CA LEU A 106 -2.76 -1.01 -5.53
C LEU A 106 -3.53 -0.13 -6.53
N SER A 107 -2.82 0.71 -7.27
CA SER A 107 -3.39 1.68 -8.20
C SER A 107 -2.99 1.38 -9.65
N ARG A 108 -3.99 1.31 -10.55
CA ARG A 108 -3.75 1.18 -12.00
C ARG A 108 -3.00 2.38 -12.56
N LYS A 109 -3.33 3.59 -12.10
CA LYS A 109 -2.66 4.83 -12.53
C LYS A 109 -1.15 4.81 -12.25
N ILE A 110 -0.74 4.23 -11.11
CA ILE A 110 0.67 4.09 -10.76
C ILE A 110 1.33 3.00 -11.61
N SER A 111 0.62 1.88 -11.85
CA SER A 111 1.09 0.81 -12.74
C SER A 111 1.30 1.30 -14.18
N GLU A 112 0.41 2.13 -14.70
CA GLU A 112 0.52 2.75 -16.03
C GLU A 112 1.74 3.66 -16.18
N GLN A 113 2.24 4.21 -15.07
CA GLN A 113 3.50 4.98 -15.03
C GLN A 113 4.74 4.08 -14.98
N GLY A 114 4.57 2.75 -14.97
CA GLY A 114 5.66 1.78 -14.85
C GLY A 114 6.26 1.69 -13.46
N ILE A 115 5.62 2.25 -12.43
CA ILE A 115 6.09 2.21 -11.04
C ILE A 115 5.59 0.93 -10.37
N TYR A 116 6.52 0.09 -9.91
CA TYR A 116 6.24 -1.17 -9.23
C TYR A 116 7.07 -1.29 -7.94
N PRO A 117 6.48 -1.79 -6.83
CA PRO A 117 5.07 -2.16 -6.66
C PRO A 117 4.14 -0.95 -6.84
N ALA A 118 2.99 -1.16 -7.48
CA ALA A 118 2.06 -0.07 -7.84
C ALA A 118 1.19 0.35 -6.63
N VAL A 119 1.81 0.58 -5.50
CA VAL A 119 1.16 0.96 -4.24
C VAL A 119 0.87 2.46 -4.25
N ASP A 120 -0.36 2.83 -3.92
CA ASP A 120 -0.74 4.22 -3.70
C ASP A 120 -0.42 4.62 -2.25
N PRO A 121 0.59 5.48 -2.02
CA PRO A 121 1.00 5.87 -0.66
C PRO A 121 0.02 6.82 0.02
N LEU A 122 -0.86 7.48 -0.73
CA LEU A 122 -1.88 8.38 -0.19
C LEU A 122 -3.17 7.64 0.19
N ALA A 123 -3.53 6.62 -0.56
CA ALA A 123 -4.69 5.78 -0.29
C ALA A 123 -4.41 4.66 0.72
N SER A 124 -3.14 4.30 0.93
CA SER A 124 -2.72 3.27 1.88
C SER A 124 -2.60 3.81 3.29
N THR A 125 -3.04 3.02 4.27
CA THR A 125 -3.06 3.44 5.69
C THR A 125 -2.54 2.35 6.62
N SER A 126 -2.08 2.75 7.81
CA SER A 126 -1.72 1.82 8.89
C SER A 126 -1.97 2.47 10.24
N ARG A 127 -2.65 1.77 11.15
CA ARG A 127 -2.90 2.22 12.52
C ARG A 127 -1.63 2.30 13.37
N ILE A 128 -0.62 1.50 13.04
CA ILE A 128 0.65 1.51 13.77
C ILE A 128 1.59 2.63 13.33
N LEU A 129 1.22 3.44 12.32
CA LEU A 129 2.02 4.60 11.92
C LEU A 129 1.75 5.78 12.86
N GLU A 130 2.21 5.62 14.09
CA GLU A 130 2.16 6.61 15.17
C GLU A 130 3.55 6.76 15.80
N ALA A 131 3.89 7.97 16.26
CA ALA A 131 5.24 8.30 16.71
C ALA A 131 5.72 7.46 17.91
N ASP A 132 4.81 7.10 18.81
CA ASP A 132 5.06 6.27 19.98
C ASP A 132 5.24 4.78 19.66
N ILE A 133 4.81 4.33 18.48
CA ILE A 133 4.93 2.93 18.03
C ILE A 133 6.15 2.76 17.11
N VAL A 134 6.23 3.56 16.04
CA VAL A 134 7.28 3.39 15.02
C VAL A 134 8.50 4.29 15.27
N GLY A 135 8.42 5.20 16.23
CA GLY A 135 9.41 6.22 16.52
C GLY A 135 9.20 7.52 15.72
N GLU A 136 9.62 8.64 16.34
CA GLU A 136 9.42 10.00 15.84
C GLU A 136 10.02 10.21 14.44
N GLU A 137 11.21 9.65 14.17
CA GLU A 137 11.88 9.80 12.88
C GLU A 137 11.10 9.13 11.76
N HIS A 138 10.66 7.89 11.95
CA HIS A 138 9.89 7.16 10.95
C HIS A 138 8.55 7.87 10.67
N TYR A 139 7.83 8.22 11.73
CA TYR A 139 6.55 8.93 11.63
C TYR A 139 6.69 10.23 10.85
N THR A 140 7.65 11.08 11.25
CA THR A 140 7.86 12.39 10.61
C THR A 140 8.24 12.26 9.13
N ILE A 141 9.12 11.32 8.78
CA ILE A 141 9.53 11.09 7.39
C ILE A 141 8.31 10.64 6.57
N ALA A 142 7.54 9.65 7.07
CA ALA A 142 6.38 9.14 6.36
C ALA A 142 5.33 10.24 6.12
N ARG A 143 5.04 11.06 7.12
CA ARG A 143 4.09 12.18 6.99
C ARG A 143 4.57 13.22 5.98
N ARG A 144 5.83 13.61 6.02
CA ARG A 144 6.40 14.57 5.06
C ARG A 144 6.40 14.04 3.62
N VAL A 145 6.62 12.73 3.43
CA VAL A 145 6.48 12.10 2.12
C VAL A 145 5.03 12.22 1.62
N GLN A 146 4.06 11.88 2.46
CA GLN A 146 2.64 12.00 2.12
C GLN A 146 2.25 13.45 1.80
N GLU A 147 2.65 14.41 2.62
CA GLU A 147 2.41 15.84 2.40
C GLU A 147 2.99 16.33 1.06
N THR A 148 4.22 15.92 0.75
CA THR A 148 4.87 16.28 -0.51
C THR A 148 4.14 15.70 -1.72
N LEU A 149 3.69 14.45 -1.63
CA LEU A 149 2.94 13.80 -2.70
C LEU A 149 1.52 14.38 -2.84
N GLN A 150 0.86 14.70 -1.73
CA GLN A 150 -0.44 15.35 -1.73
C GLN A 150 -0.37 16.74 -2.38
N LYS A 151 0.62 17.55 -1.99
CA LYS A 151 0.85 18.86 -2.60
C LYS A 151 1.14 18.75 -4.11
N TYR A 152 1.90 17.73 -4.51
CA TYR A 152 2.16 17.49 -5.93
C TYR A 152 0.88 17.13 -6.68
N GLN A 153 0.00 16.31 -6.10
CA GLN A 153 -1.28 15.97 -6.71
C GLN A 153 -2.16 17.21 -6.93
N GLU A 154 -2.20 18.13 -5.96
CA GLU A 154 -2.92 19.41 -6.10
C GLU A 154 -2.31 20.31 -7.22
N LEU A 155 -0.99 20.30 -7.34
CA LEU A 155 -0.29 21.08 -8.38
C LEU A 155 -0.41 20.47 -9.78
N GLN A 156 -0.70 19.18 -9.92
CA GLN A 156 -0.83 18.52 -11.23
C GLN A 156 -1.92 19.14 -12.09
N ASP A 157 -3.05 19.51 -11.51
CA ASP A 157 -4.15 20.15 -12.24
C ASP A 157 -3.75 21.54 -12.74
N ILE A 158 -3.01 22.29 -11.93
CA ILE A 158 -2.45 23.60 -12.30
C ILE A 158 -1.42 23.44 -13.42
N ILE A 159 -0.53 22.48 -13.31
CA ILE A 159 0.49 22.17 -14.33
C ILE A 159 -0.15 21.80 -15.67
N ALA A 160 -1.23 21.00 -15.63
CA ALA A 160 -1.92 20.56 -16.84
C ALA A 160 -2.60 21.72 -17.60
N ILE A 161 -3.06 22.75 -16.88
CA ILE A 161 -3.76 23.90 -17.47
C ILE A 161 -2.81 25.03 -17.83
N LEU A 162 -1.93 25.41 -16.92
CA LEU A 162 -1.08 26.61 -17.04
C LEU A 162 0.39 26.32 -17.38
N GLY A 163 0.83 25.08 -17.20
CA GLY A 163 2.22 24.70 -17.40
C GLY A 163 3.09 24.89 -16.15
N MET A 164 4.30 24.31 -16.19
CA MET A 164 5.27 24.35 -15.08
C MET A 164 5.82 25.77 -14.82
N GLU A 165 5.83 26.63 -15.83
CA GLU A 165 6.46 27.96 -15.73
C GLU A 165 5.70 28.90 -14.79
N GLU A 166 4.40 28.71 -14.67
CA GLU A 166 3.51 29.54 -13.83
C GLU A 166 3.61 29.19 -12.33
N LEU A 167 4.30 28.10 -11.99
CA LEU A 167 4.50 27.73 -10.59
C LEU A 167 5.54 28.62 -9.92
N SER A 168 5.35 28.86 -8.62
CA SER A 168 6.37 29.50 -7.78
C SER A 168 7.64 28.64 -7.73
N ASP A 169 8.79 29.24 -7.41
CA ASP A 169 10.05 28.51 -7.28
C ASP A 169 9.99 27.44 -6.17
N GLU A 170 9.21 27.67 -5.13
CA GLU A 170 8.96 26.72 -4.06
C GLU A 170 8.13 25.52 -4.54
N ASP A 171 7.06 25.77 -5.30
CA ASP A 171 6.23 24.71 -5.89
C ASP A 171 7.01 23.91 -6.94
N LYS A 172 7.86 24.55 -7.75
CA LYS A 172 8.76 23.85 -8.67
C LYS A 172 9.69 22.88 -7.96
N LYS A 173 10.26 23.28 -6.81
CA LYS A 173 11.09 22.41 -5.99
C LYS A 173 10.27 21.26 -5.40
N THR A 174 9.06 21.54 -4.92
CA THR A 174 8.15 20.52 -4.38
C THR A 174 7.80 19.48 -5.44
N VAL A 175 7.45 19.91 -6.66
CA VAL A 175 7.18 19.03 -7.80
C VAL A 175 8.40 18.16 -8.15
N ALA A 176 9.59 18.77 -8.21
CA ALA A 176 10.81 18.05 -8.52
C ALA A 176 11.15 16.98 -7.47
N ARG A 177 10.96 17.28 -6.17
CA ARG A 177 11.15 16.32 -5.07
C ARG A 177 10.09 15.24 -5.08
N ALA A 178 8.82 15.59 -5.30
CA ALA A 178 7.72 14.62 -5.38
C ALA A 178 7.93 13.60 -6.51
N ARG A 179 8.41 14.01 -7.67
CA ARG A 179 8.75 13.11 -8.77
C ARG A 179 9.89 12.16 -8.41
N ARG A 180 10.92 12.64 -7.69
CA ARG A 180 11.99 11.78 -7.17
C ARG A 180 11.46 10.79 -6.15
N ILE A 181 10.59 11.24 -5.23
CA ILE A 181 9.91 10.36 -4.26
C ILE A 181 9.12 9.28 -4.98
N GLN A 182 8.28 9.62 -5.96
CA GLN A 182 7.50 8.64 -6.72
C GLN A 182 8.39 7.60 -7.40
N ARG A 183 9.50 8.02 -8.01
CA ARG A 183 10.44 7.09 -8.64
C ARG A 183 11.21 6.25 -7.62
N PHE A 184 11.56 6.83 -6.48
CA PHE A 184 12.26 6.12 -5.41
C PHE A 184 11.35 5.09 -4.69
N LEU A 185 10.01 5.26 -4.75
CA LEU A 185 9.05 4.25 -4.30
C LEU A 185 9.05 3.00 -5.19
N SER A 186 9.54 3.08 -6.44
CA SER A 186 9.72 1.91 -7.27
C SER A 186 10.87 1.05 -6.76
N GLN A 187 10.67 -0.28 -6.76
CA GLN A 187 11.67 -1.23 -6.26
C GLN A 187 11.87 -2.38 -7.25
N PRO A 188 13.11 -2.79 -7.50
CA PRO A 188 13.37 -4.01 -8.26
C PRO A 188 13.00 -5.24 -7.40
N MET A 189 11.96 -5.98 -7.81
CA MET A 189 11.43 -7.10 -7.06
C MET A 189 12.04 -8.42 -7.54
N PHE A 190 12.42 -9.32 -6.62
CA PHE A 190 12.94 -10.65 -6.92
C PHE A 190 12.00 -11.48 -7.81
N VAL A 191 10.68 -11.39 -7.57
CA VAL A 191 9.68 -12.09 -8.38
C VAL A 191 9.61 -11.62 -9.83
N ALA A 192 10.08 -10.40 -10.11
CA ALA A 192 10.05 -9.79 -11.43
C ALA A 192 11.36 -9.97 -12.23
N GLU A 193 12.43 -10.48 -11.63
CA GLU A 193 13.77 -10.58 -12.27
C GLU A 193 13.74 -11.26 -13.65
N LYS A 194 12.99 -12.35 -13.77
CA LYS A 194 12.87 -13.11 -15.02
C LYS A 194 12.18 -12.32 -16.15
N PHE A 195 11.36 -11.33 -15.79
CA PHE A 195 10.61 -10.51 -16.74
C PHE A 195 11.30 -9.20 -17.05
N THR A 196 11.94 -8.58 -16.06
CA THR A 196 12.58 -7.26 -16.18
C THR A 196 14.05 -7.34 -16.56
N GLY A 197 14.69 -8.49 -16.33
CA GLY A 197 16.14 -8.64 -16.46
C GLY A 197 16.97 -7.86 -15.42
N THR A 198 16.29 -7.29 -14.41
CA THR A 198 16.92 -6.51 -13.33
C THR A 198 16.90 -7.33 -12.05
N PRO A 199 18.05 -7.55 -11.39
CA PRO A 199 18.10 -8.24 -10.12
C PRO A 199 17.26 -7.55 -9.05
N GLY A 200 16.53 -8.32 -8.23
CA GLY A 200 15.77 -7.80 -7.10
C GLY A 200 16.70 -7.23 -6.03
N ALA A 201 16.19 -6.28 -5.26
CA ALA A 201 16.91 -5.71 -4.13
C ALA A 201 16.05 -5.74 -2.86
N TYR A 202 16.64 -6.21 -1.77
CA TYR A 202 16.08 -6.06 -0.44
C TYR A 202 16.62 -4.79 0.19
N VAL A 203 15.73 -3.86 0.53
CA VAL A 203 16.10 -2.59 1.16
C VAL A 203 15.61 -2.60 2.61
N PRO A 204 16.50 -2.59 3.61
CA PRO A 204 16.11 -2.46 5.01
C PRO A 204 15.33 -1.17 5.27
N LEU A 205 14.42 -1.17 6.25
CA LEU A 205 13.62 0.00 6.61
C LEU A 205 14.50 1.21 6.96
N SER A 206 15.61 1.01 7.66
CA SER A 206 16.56 2.08 7.99
C SER A 206 17.13 2.78 6.74
N GLU A 207 17.45 2.01 5.69
CA GLU A 207 17.93 2.55 4.43
C GLU A 207 16.81 3.28 3.64
N THR A 208 15.59 2.76 3.72
CA THR A 208 14.42 3.44 3.16
C THR A 208 14.20 4.80 3.82
N LEU A 209 14.22 4.85 5.15
CA LEU A 209 14.07 6.10 5.91
C LEU A 209 15.21 7.09 5.61
N ARG A 210 16.46 6.60 5.57
CA ARG A 210 17.61 7.41 5.20
C ARG A 210 17.43 8.02 3.80
N GLY A 211 17.01 7.23 2.84
CA GLY A 211 16.79 7.68 1.47
C GLY A 211 15.73 8.78 1.37
N PHE A 212 14.56 8.58 1.97
CA PHE A 212 13.52 9.61 1.97
C PHE A 212 13.94 10.86 2.74
N LYS A 213 14.68 10.73 3.83
CA LYS A 213 15.22 11.86 4.58
C LYS A 213 16.18 12.71 3.73
N GLU A 214 17.08 12.09 2.97
CA GLU A 214 17.98 12.79 2.05
C GLU A 214 17.21 13.50 0.92
N ILE A 215 16.17 12.85 0.35
CA ILE A 215 15.34 13.48 -0.69
C ILE A 215 14.57 14.70 -0.13
N LEU A 216 13.93 14.53 1.03
CA LEU A 216 13.14 15.58 1.67
C LEU A 216 13.98 16.77 2.15
N SER A 217 15.25 16.55 2.53
CA SER A 217 16.17 17.62 2.94
C SER A 217 16.64 18.48 1.79
N GLY A 218 16.53 17.99 0.54
CA GLY A 218 17.00 18.66 -0.66
C GLY A 218 18.44 18.32 -1.04
N SER A 219 19.16 17.50 -0.28
CA SER A 219 20.53 17.07 -0.61
C SER A 219 20.60 16.29 -1.94
N MET A 220 19.46 15.80 -2.41
CA MET A 220 19.35 15.05 -3.66
C MET A 220 18.77 15.87 -4.83
N ASP A 221 18.58 17.18 -4.68
CA ASP A 221 17.93 18.02 -5.70
C ASP A 221 18.74 18.14 -7.00
N GLU A 222 20.07 17.99 -6.95
CA GLU A 222 20.94 18.04 -8.13
C GLU A 222 21.05 16.70 -8.91
N TYR A 223 20.52 15.62 -8.34
CA TYR A 223 20.57 14.30 -8.97
C TYR A 223 19.45 14.15 -10.01
N PRO A 224 19.75 13.53 -11.19
CA PRO A 224 18.76 13.36 -12.23
C PRO A 224 17.62 12.45 -11.76
N GLU A 225 16.39 12.83 -12.08
CA GLU A 225 15.18 12.09 -11.69
C GLU A 225 15.21 10.61 -12.12
N ALA A 226 15.79 10.32 -13.29
CA ALA A 226 15.89 8.95 -13.80
C ALA A 226 16.75 8.02 -12.92
N ALA A 227 17.67 8.55 -12.10
CA ALA A 227 18.52 7.77 -11.24
C ALA A 227 17.75 7.12 -10.07
N PHE A 228 16.58 7.66 -9.71
CA PHE A 228 15.76 7.17 -8.59
C PHE A 228 14.88 5.97 -8.96
N PHE A 229 14.68 5.72 -10.24
CA PHE A 229 13.80 4.66 -10.71
C PHE A 229 14.42 3.27 -10.50
N ASN A 230 13.72 2.38 -9.78
CA ASN A 230 14.20 1.03 -9.43
C ASN A 230 15.61 1.02 -8.84
N ALA A 231 15.94 1.97 -7.98
CA ALA A 231 17.30 2.14 -7.50
C ALA A 231 17.67 1.20 -6.33
N GLY A 232 16.72 0.84 -5.50
CA GLY A 232 16.99 0.16 -4.24
C GLY A 232 17.32 1.15 -3.12
N THR A 233 18.60 1.32 -2.77
CA THR A 233 19.04 2.28 -1.75
C THR A 233 19.37 3.66 -2.34
N ILE A 234 19.52 4.67 -1.46
CA ILE A 234 19.93 6.01 -1.89
C ILE A 234 21.37 6.03 -2.45
N ASP A 235 22.22 5.11 -2.01
CA ASP A 235 23.58 5.00 -2.53
C ASP A 235 23.59 4.42 -3.95
N ASP A 236 22.62 3.58 -4.30
CA ASP A 236 22.42 3.09 -5.66
C ASP A 236 21.95 4.22 -6.60
N VAL A 237 21.14 5.16 -6.08
CA VAL A 237 20.79 6.39 -6.81
C VAL A 237 22.05 7.20 -7.15
N LYS A 238 22.96 7.39 -6.20
CA LYS A 238 24.20 8.15 -6.40
C LYS A 238 25.07 7.50 -7.48
N LYS A 239 25.30 6.18 -7.38
CA LYS A 239 26.06 5.41 -8.38
C LYS A 239 25.44 5.50 -9.77
N ARG A 240 24.12 5.33 -9.87
CA ARG A 240 23.41 5.41 -11.16
C ARG A 240 23.46 6.81 -11.76
N ALA A 241 23.42 7.84 -10.93
CA ALA A 241 23.56 9.22 -11.41
C ALA A 241 24.95 9.49 -11.99
N GLU A 242 26.01 8.92 -11.42
CA GLU A 242 27.36 8.98 -11.96
C GLU A 242 27.48 8.28 -13.32
N GLN A 243 26.87 7.10 -13.45
CA GLN A 243 26.80 6.37 -14.72
C GLN A 243 26.08 7.18 -15.80
N LEU A 244 24.90 7.73 -15.49
CA LEU A 244 24.15 8.57 -16.42
C LEU A 244 24.89 9.86 -16.84
N ARG A 245 25.75 10.39 -15.98
CA ARG A 245 26.62 11.54 -16.33
C ARG A 245 27.76 11.12 -17.26
N SER A 246 28.35 9.94 -17.02
CA SER A 246 29.43 9.41 -17.86
C SER A 246 28.96 8.99 -19.25
N GLU A 247 27.73 8.54 -19.42
CA GLU A 247 27.12 8.19 -20.70
C GLU A 247 26.76 9.42 -21.57
N ARG A 248 26.64 10.60 -20.95
CA ARG A 248 26.29 11.86 -21.61
C ARG A 248 27.51 12.73 -21.95
N ALA A 249 28.68 12.39 -21.41
CA ALA A 249 29.93 13.07 -21.66
C ALA A 249 30.69 12.44 -22.82
#